data_2578634e2417936eea986ccd00c38b8a
#
_entry.id   2578634e2417936eea986ccd00c38b8a
#
_cell.length_a   1.000
_cell.length_b   1.000
_cell.length_c   1.000
_cell.angle_alpha   90.00
_cell.angle_beta   90.00
_cell.angle_gamma   90.00
#
_symmetry.space_group_name_H-M   'P 1'
#
loop_
_entity.id
_entity.type
_entity.pdbx_description
1 polymer ?
#
loop_
_entity_poly.entity_id
_entity_poly.type
_entity_poly.pdbx_seq_one_letter_code
_entity_poly.pdbx_strand_id
1 'polypeptide(L)'
;MYRRFIGERLRHRLSEFKTDARGAVAAFVAGGIISMVGVVGLATDAARGYMVKARLGQALDSAALAGGREIFSPTRDADIQMFFNANFPPGFLGATVTGPDIQVSANNEKLTLTASAKL
;
A
#
# COMPACT_ATOMS: atom_id res chain seq x y z
N MET A 1 44.75 -19.10 37.34
CA MET A 1 45.00 -20.20 36.37
C MET A 1 43.79 -20.57 35.53
N TYR A 2 42.57 -20.37 35.99
CA TYR A 2 41.32 -20.74 35.29
C TYR A 2 40.95 -19.86 34.09
N ARG A 3 41.34 -18.59 34.05
CA ARG A 3 40.97 -17.63 33.00
C ARG A 3 41.66 -17.85 31.65
N ARG A 4 42.81 -18.50 31.62
CA ARG A 4 43.57 -18.78 30.37
C ARG A 4 42.97 -19.91 29.56
N PHE A 5 42.41 -20.92 30.22
CA PHE A 5 41.82 -22.10 29.56
C PHE A 5 40.53 -21.85 28.85
N ILE A 6 39.73 -20.88 29.31
CA ILE A 6 38.46 -20.50 28.66
C ILE A 6 38.71 -19.72 27.37
N GLY A 7 39.73 -18.87 27.34
CA GLY A 7 40.06 -18.05 26.18
C GLY A 7 40.58 -18.86 24.97
N GLU A 8 41.34 -19.92 25.24
CA GLU A 8 41.87 -20.77 24.15
C GLU A 8 40.81 -21.67 23.53
N ARG A 9 39.88 -22.22 24.32
CA ARG A 9 38.75 -23.02 23.83
C ARG A 9 37.77 -22.19 23.00
N LEU A 10 37.53 -20.96 23.41
CA LEU A 10 36.72 -20.03 22.66
C LEU A 10 37.34 -19.60 21.33
N ARG A 11 38.63 -19.33 21.33
CA ARG A 11 39.38 -19.01 20.11
C ARG A 11 39.41 -20.17 19.13
N HIS A 12 39.58 -21.40 19.59
CA HIS A 12 39.59 -22.60 18.75
C HIS A 12 38.20 -22.83 18.11
N ARG A 13 37.13 -22.67 18.85
CA ARG A 13 35.77 -22.78 18.30
C ARG A 13 35.44 -21.66 17.32
N LEU A 14 35.88 -20.44 17.56
CA LEU A 14 35.70 -19.32 16.65
C LEU A 14 36.51 -19.43 15.36
N SER A 15 37.71 -20.12 15.40
CA SER A 15 38.48 -20.38 14.18
C SER A 15 37.87 -21.50 13.33
N GLU A 16 37.24 -22.48 13.93
CA GLU A 16 36.49 -23.53 13.23
C GLU A 16 35.27 -22.95 12.50
N PHE A 17 34.57 -22.00 13.09
CA PHE A 17 33.45 -21.26 12.44
C PHE A 17 33.91 -20.46 11.20
N LYS A 18 35.15 -19.94 11.19
CA LYS A 18 35.67 -19.18 10.04
C LYS A 18 36.05 -20.06 8.84
N THR A 19 36.28 -21.35 9.05
CA THR A 19 36.67 -22.29 8.01
C THR A 19 35.55 -23.22 7.56
N ASP A 20 34.40 -23.16 8.21
CA ASP A 20 33.25 -23.99 7.85
C ASP A 20 32.43 -23.36 6.70
N ALA A 21 32.73 -23.82 5.48
CA ALA A 21 32.04 -23.43 4.27
C ALA A 21 30.51 -23.68 4.35
N ARG A 22 30.06 -24.64 5.16
CA ARG A 22 28.65 -24.94 5.38
C ARG A 22 27.96 -23.83 6.18
N GLY A 23 28.64 -23.28 7.21
CA GLY A 23 28.15 -22.15 7.98
C GLY A 23 28.06 -20.87 7.15
N ALA A 24 29.03 -20.61 6.27
CA ALA A 24 29.01 -19.49 5.35
C ALA A 24 27.82 -19.58 4.38
N VAL A 25 27.58 -20.75 3.79
CA VAL A 25 26.43 -20.98 2.88
C VAL A 25 25.11 -20.76 3.62
N ALA A 26 24.97 -21.28 4.85
CA ALA A 26 23.77 -21.08 5.65
C ALA A 26 23.49 -19.59 5.94
N ALA A 27 24.54 -18.80 6.24
CA ALA A 27 24.43 -17.36 6.45
C ALA A 27 23.98 -16.61 5.17
N PHE A 28 24.54 -16.98 4.01
CA PHE A 28 24.13 -16.41 2.72
C PHE A 28 22.69 -16.77 2.37
N VAL A 29 22.27 -18.02 2.58
CA VAL A 29 20.89 -18.44 2.35
C VAL A 29 19.91 -17.72 3.28
N ALA A 30 20.24 -17.62 4.57
CA ALA A 30 19.41 -16.89 5.53
C ALA A 30 19.27 -15.40 5.15
N GLY A 31 20.39 -14.74 4.79
CA GLY A 31 20.37 -13.35 4.31
C GLY A 31 19.55 -13.18 3.03
N GLY A 32 19.66 -14.12 2.10
CA GLY A 32 18.85 -14.14 0.87
C GLY A 32 17.37 -14.27 1.14
N ILE A 33 16.96 -15.16 2.03
CA ILE A 33 15.54 -15.36 2.40
C ILE A 33 14.97 -14.09 3.05
N ILE A 34 15.70 -13.45 3.98
CA ILE A 34 15.26 -12.21 4.62
C ILE A 34 15.06 -11.11 3.59
N SER A 35 15.98 -10.98 2.65
CA SER A 35 15.88 -10.00 1.57
C SER A 35 14.68 -10.27 0.65
N MET A 36 14.43 -11.53 0.29
CA MET A 36 13.26 -11.92 -0.52
C MET A 36 11.95 -11.61 0.18
N VAL A 37 11.82 -11.92 1.48
CA VAL A 37 10.62 -11.62 2.27
C VAL A 37 10.38 -10.10 2.32
N GLY A 38 11.43 -9.30 2.49
CA GLY A 38 11.34 -7.84 2.46
C GLY A 38 10.84 -7.30 1.13
N VAL A 39 11.36 -7.81 0.01
CA VAL A 39 10.94 -7.40 -1.35
C VAL A 39 9.49 -7.79 -1.62
N VAL A 40 9.06 -8.99 -1.23
CA VAL A 40 7.68 -9.45 -1.40
C VAL A 40 6.72 -8.59 -0.58
N GLY A 41 7.08 -8.26 0.67
CA GLY A 41 6.28 -7.35 1.52
C GLY A 41 6.08 -5.99 0.86
N LEU A 42 7.17 -5.36 0.41
CA LEU A 42 7.13 -4.07 -0.27
C LEU A 42 6.31 -4.10 -1.57
N ALA A 43 6.46 -5.17 -2.37
CA ALA A 43 5.71 -5.34 -3.60
C ALA A 43 4.19 -5.48 -3.33
N THR A 44 3.82 -6.19 -2.26
CA THR A 44 2.43 -6.35 -1.85
C THR A 44 1.82 -5.02 -1.41
N ASP A 45 2.54 -4.22 -0.62
CA ASP A 45 2.08 -2.91 -0.17
C ASP A 45 1.93 -1.93 -1.35
N ALA A 46 2.88 -1.94 -2.28
CA ALA A 46 2.81 -1.12 -3.49
C ALA A 46 1.61 -1.52 -4.38
N ALA A 47 1.39 -2.81 -4.58
CA ALA A 47 0.25 -3.33 -5.35
C ALA A 47 -1.09 -2.93 -4.71
N ARG A 48 -1.19 -2.99 -3.37
CA ARG A 48 -2.36 -2.56 -2.62
C ARG A 48 -2.65 -1.07 -2.82
N GLY A 49 -1.62 -0.22 -2.70
CA GLY A 49 -1.73 1.22 -2.94
C GLY A 49 -2.19 1.53 -4.37
N TYR A 50 -1.64 0.82 -5.36
CA TYR A 50 -2.05 0.96 -6.75
C TYR A 50 -3.51 0.57 -6.98
N MET A 51 -3.97 -0.55 -6.41
CA MET A 51 -5.36 -0.99 -6.54
C MET A 51 -6.34 0.00 -5.91
N VAL A 52 -6.02 0.55 -4.72
CA VAL A 52 -6.84 1.58 -4.07
C VAL A 52 -6.92 2.83 -4.95
N LYS A 53 -5.80 3.30 -5.49
CA LYS A 53 -5.77 4.46 -6.39
C LYS A 53 -6.58 4.24 -7.67
N ALA A 54 -6.43 3.10 -8.31
CA ALA A 54 -7.16 2.75 -9.52
C ALA A 54 -8.68 2.69 -9.27
N ARG A 55 -9.08 2.06 -8.16
CA ARG A 55 -10.49 1.98 -7.77
C ARG A 55 -11.08 3.34 -7.43
N LEU A 56 -10.31 4.21 -6.76
CA LEU A 56 -10.73 5.57 -6.45
C LEU A 56 -10.97 6.38 -7.75
N GLY A 57 -10.07 6.27 -8.73
CA GLY A 57 -10.25 6.90 -10.04
C GLY A 57 -11.53 6.43 -10.73
N GLN A 58 -11.77 5.12 -10.78
CA GLN A 58 -13.00 4.56 -11.37
C GLN A 58 -14.28 5.05 -10.66
N ALA A 59 -14.24 5.15 -9.34
CA ALA A 59 -15.39 5.65 -8.57
C ALA A 59 -15.65 7.14 -8.85
N LEU A 60 -14.60 7.96 -8.93
CA LEU A 60 -14.72 9.37 -9.30
C LEU A 60 -15.24 9.55 -10.74
N ASP A 61 -14.73 8.76 -11.70
CA ASP A 61 -15.19 8.82 -13.10
C ASP A 61 -16.68 8.45 -13.19
N SER A 62 -17.09 7.39 -12.52
CA SER A 62 -18.50 6.97 -12.47
C SER A 62 -19.42 8.05 -11.87
N ALA A 63 -18.98 8.64 -10.77
CA ALA A 63 -19.70 9.69 -10.08
C ALA A 63 -19.76 10.99 -10.91
N ALA A 64 -18.66 11.35 -11.57
CA ALA A 64 -18.60 12.50 -12.46
C ALA A 64 -19.52 12.33 -13.67
N LEU A 65 -19.59 11.13 -14.24
CA LEU A 65 -20.51 10.83 -15.35
C LEU A 65 -21.97 10.93 -14.94
N ALA A 66 -22.31 10.43 -13.73
CA ALA A 66 -23.66 10.55 -13.18
C ALA A 66 -24.02 12.02 -12.94
N GLY A 67 -23.17 12.78 -12.26
CA GLY A 67 -23.39 14.21 -11.99
C GLY A 67 -23.40 15.07 -13.24
N GLY A 68 -22.58 14.74 -14.25
CA GLY A 68 -22.55 15.46 -15.53
C GLY A 68 -23.83 15.33 -16.34
N ARG A 69 -24.52 14.19 -16.26
CA ARG A 69 -25.84 13.98 -16.91
C ARG A 69 -26.94 14.77 -16.25
N GLU A 70 -26.83 14.99 -14.95
CA GLU A 70 -27.82 15.63 -14.10
C GLU A 70 -27.32 16.98 -13.56
N ILE A 71 -26.50 17.72 -14.33
CA ILE A 71 -25.79 18.91 -13.82
C ILE A 71 -26.73 20.00 -13.29
N PHE A 72 -27.95 20.07 -13.81
CA PHE A 72 -29.01 21.03 -13.41
C PHE A 72 -29.98 20.42 -12.41
N SER A 73 -29.85 19.14 -12.06
CA SER A 73 -30.77 18.48 -11.14
C SER A 73 -30.52 18.89 -9.70
N PRO A 74 -31.55 19.10 -8.90
CA PRO A 74 -31.40 19.32 -7.44
C PRO A 74 -30.87 18.07 -6.71
N THR A 75 -30.97 16.86 -7.31
CA THR A 75 -30.50 15.60 -6.75
C THR A 75 -29.06 15.26 -7.18
N ARG A 76 -28.46 16.05 -8.06
CA ARG A 76 -27.12 15.81 -8.62
C ARG A 76 -26.08 15.39 -7.58
N ASP A 77 -25.96 16.12 -6.49
CA ASP A 77 -24.93 15.86 -5.47
C ASP A 77 -25.20 14.55 -4.71
N ALA A 78 -26.48 14.23 -4.48
CA ALA A 78 -26.90 12.95 -3.90
C ALA A 78 -26.58 11.77 -4.85
N ASP A 79 -26.83 11.94 -6.14
CA ASP A 79 -26.53 10.93 -7.15
C ASP A 79 -25.03 10.72 -7.29
N ILE A 80 -24.22 11.78 -7.32
CA ILE A 80 -22.75 11.72 -7.28
C ILE A 80 -22.27 10.89 -6.09
N GLN A 81 -22.76 11.19 -4.90
CA GLN A 81 -22.38 10.49 -3.68
C GLN A 81 -22.79 9.01 -3.70
N MET A 82 -23.96 8.71 -4.21
CA MET A 82 -24.47 7.34 -4.35
C MET A 82 -23.61 6.54 -5.32
N PHE A 83 -23.31 7.06 -6.50
CA PHE A 83 -22.45 6.39 -7.48
C PHE A 83 -21.02 6.22 -6.99
N PHE A 84 -20.48 7.22 -6.31
CA PHE A 84 -19.16 7.13 -5.71
C PHE A 84 -19.09 5.99 -4.67
N ASN A 85 -20.00 5.97 -3.72
CA ASN A 85 -20.06 4.96 -2.66
C ASN A 85 -20.31 3.54 -3.20
N ALA A 86 -21.10 3.40 -4.26
CA ALA A 86 -21.34 2.12 -4.92
C ALA A 86 -20.08 1.56 -5.57
N ASN A 87 -19.19 2.43 -6.08
CA ASN A 87 -17.97 2.04 -6.77
C ASN A 87 -16.74 2.00 -5.87
N PHE A 88 -16.74 2.71 -4.74
CA PHE A 88 -15.69 2.64 -3.73
C PHE A 88 -16.30 2.31 -2.36
N PRO A 89 -16.48 1.03 -2.03
CA PRO A 89 -17.08 0.63 -0.76
C PRO A 89 -16.18 1.03 0.42
N PRO A 90 -16.77 1.40 1.57
CA PRO A 90 -16.02 1.75 2.78
C PRO A 90 -15.04 0.64 3.17
N GLY A 91 -13.82 1.03 3.54
CA GLY A 91 -12.80 0.09 3.98
C GLY A 91 -12.20 -0.78 2.88
N PHE A 92 -12.37 -0.43 1.59
CA PHE A 92 -11.76 -1.16 0.48
C PHE A 92 -10.25 -1.30 0.67
N LEU A 93 -9.78 -2.54 0.77
CA LEU A 93 -8.39 -2.88 1.10
C LEU A 93 -7.84 -2.16 2.35
N GLY A 94 -8.72 -1.82 3.31
CA GLY A 94 -8.36 -1.10 4.54
C GLY A 94 -8.12 0.40 4.34
N ALA A 95 -8.44 0.96 3.17
CA ALA A 95 -8.30 2.39 2.91
C ALA A 95 -9.42 3.19 3.57
N THR A 96 -9.05 4.35 4.11
CA THR A 96 -9.98 5.38 4.56
C THR A 96 -10.11 6.43 3.47
N VAL A 97 -11.34 6.69 3.02
CA VAL A 97 -11.65 7.66 1.97
C VAL A 97 -12.18 8.96 2.57
N THR A 98 -11.77 10.08 1.99
CA THR A 98 -12.31 11.42 2.24
C THR A 98 -12.78 12.02 0.92
N GLY A 99 -14.03 12.50 0.89
CA GLY A 99 -14.68 13.02 -0.32
C GLY A 99 -15.82 12.10 -0.78
N PRO A 100 -16.37 12.30 -2.01
CA PRO A 100 -15.95 13.29 -2.98
C PRO A 100 -16.30 14.73 -2.58
N ASP A 101 -15.38 15.67 -2.81
CA ASP A 101 -15.65 17.10 -2.82
C ASP A 101 -16.18 17.49 -4.20
N ILE A 102 -17.34 18.16 -4.24
CA ILE A 102 -18.07 18.44 -5.47
C ILE A 102 -17.99 19.93 -5.76
N GLN A 103 -17.37 20.31 -6.86
CA GLN A 103 -17.25 21.69 -7.30
C GLN A 103 -17.85 21.87 -8.69
N VAL A 104 -18.77 22.81 -8.82
CA VAL A 104 -19.42 23.17 -10.09
C VAL A 104 -19.07 24.60 -10.42
N SER A 105 -18.67 24.84 -11.67
CA SER A 105 -18.42 26.22 -12.14
C SER A 105 -19.68 27.06 -12.16
N ALA A 106 -19.51 28.39 -12.01
CA ALA A 106 -20.64 29.34 -11.91
C ALA A 106 -21.61 29.30 -13.14
N ASN A 107 -21.12 28.87 -14.30
CA ASN A 107 -21.91 28.71 -15.53
C ASN A 107 -22.42 27.27 -15.76
N ASN A 108 -22.22 26.36 -14.78
CA ASN A 108 -22.58 24.93 -14.85
C ASN A 108 -21.94 24.17 -16.04
N GLU A 109 -20.85 24.67 -16.60
CA GLU A 109 -20.16 24.02 -17.72
C GLU A 109 -19.12 22.99 -17.27
N LYS A 110 -18.67 23.06 -16.01
CA LYS A 110 -17.62 22.19 -15.47
C LYS A 110 -17.99 21.63 -14.10
N LEU A 111 -17.95 20.33 -14.00
CA LEU A 111 -18.03 19.58 -12.75
C LEU A 111 -16.64 19.04 -12.40
N THR A 112 -16.17 19.31 -11.21
CA THR A 112 -14.91 18.79 -10.69
C THR A 112 -15.17 17.98 -9.41
N LEU A 113 -14.74 16.74 -9.40
CA LEU A 113 -14.82 15.87 -8.22
C LEU A 113 -13.41 15.58 -7.71
N THR A 114 -13.23 15.70 -6.41
CA THR A 114 -11.94 15.41 -5.76
C THR A 114 -12.17 14.49 -4.57
N ALA A 115 -11.39 13.42 -4.48
CA ALA A 115 -11.38 12.54 -3.32
C ALA A 115 -9.96 12.08 -3.02
N SER A 116 -9.71 11.70 -1.77
CA SER A 116 -8.44 11.11 -1.35
C SER A 116 -8.68 9.81 -0.58
N ALA A 117 -7.76 8.87 -0.74
CA ALA A 117 -7.76 7.63 0.01
C ALA A 117 -6.41 7.46 0.72
N LYS A 118 -6.47 7.07 2.00
CA LYS A 118 -5.30 6.79 2.84
C LYS A 118 -5.35 5.33 3.28
N LEU A 119 -4.22 4.63 3.13
CA LEU A 119 -3.95 3.28 3.64
C LEU A 119 -3.36 3.34 5.04
#